data_49357731c61fe750bcf5c833010b2b23
#
_entry.id   49357731c61fe750bcf5c833010b2b23
#
_cell.length_a   1.000
_cell.length_b   1.000
_cell.length_c   1.000
_cell.angle_alpha   90.00
_cell.angle_beta   90.00
_cell.angle_gamma   90.00
#
_symmetry.space_group_name_H-M   'P 1'
#
loop_
_entity.id
_entity.type
_entity.pdbx_description
1 polymer ?
#
loop_
_entity_poly.entity_id
_entity_poly.type
_entity_poly.pdbx_seq_one_letter_code
_entity_poly.pdbx_strand_id
1 'polypeptide(L)'
;LLGLFLVGLPSQGRCASPKQLYFKAEACYQELKESPARQKYRSYWKNCIDRFERVHEADPDGPWAAAGLYMSARLYAKMYAHSYSDKDIQTARAIYAQVIRDYPDSQYRRRARRALEKLPDVGAAARKAYFSAESAYHELKKHPEHQKYRSYWKNCIDQFASVHRKYPDNPWAPAAMFM
;
A
#
# COMPACT_ATOMS: atom_id res chain seq x y z
N LEU A 1 1.24 -28.31 -63.74
CA LEU A 1 1.39 -27.07 -62.96
C LEU A 1 0.83 -27.35 -61.54
N LEU A 2 1.71 -27.77 -60.58
CA LEU A 2 1.36 -27.91 -59.17
C LEU A 2 1.58 -26.55 -58.49
N GLY A 3 0.51 -25.89 -58.06
CA GLY A 3 0.57 -24.69 -57.23
C GLY A 3 0.86 -25.06 -55.79
N LEU A 4 2.03 -24.63 -55.30
CA LEU A 4 2.41 -24.75 -53.87
C LEU A 4 1.68 -23.66 -53.08
N PHE A 5 0.64 -24.01 -52.31
CA PHE A 5 0.02 -23.12 -51.32
C PHE A 5 0.92 -23.06 -50.08
N LEU A 6 1.68 -21.99 -49.95
CA LEU A 6 2.33 -21.65 -48.70
C LEU A 6 1.27 -21.13 -47.71
N VAL A 7 0.82 -22.01 -46.81
CA VAL A 7 0.02 -21.61 -45.65
C VAL A 7 0.94 -20.89 -44.67
N GLY A 8 0.82 -19.56 -44.64
CA GLY A 8 1.50 -18.74 -43.66
C GLY A 8 1.00 -19.08 -42.24
N LEU A 9 1.85 -19.67 -41.43
CA LEU A 9 1.57 -19.87 -40.00
C LEU A 9 1.37 -18.51 -39.33
N PRO A 10 0.27 -18.31 -38.58
CA PRO A 10 0.10 -17.08 -37.83
C PRO A 10 1.24 -16.97 -36.81
N SER A 11 1.97 -15.86 -36.85
CA SER A 11 2.96 -15.52 -35.84
C SER A 11 2.22 -15.41 -34.49
N GLN A 12 2.32 -16.42 -33.66
CA GLN A 12 1.85 -16.36 -32.25
C GLN A 12 2.64 -15.26 -31.59
N GLY A 13 1.97 -14.14 -31.33
CA GLY A 13 2.51 -13.06 -30.51
C GLY A 13 2.95 -13.67 -29.18
N ARG A 14 4.25 -13.77 -28.94
CA ARG A 14 4.80 -14.33 -27.69
C ARG A 14 4.39 -13.42 -26.54
N CYS A 15 3.36 -13.79 -25.80
CA CYS A 15 3.08 -13.20 -24.52
C CYS A 15 4.35 -13.27 -23.66
N ALA A 16 4.68 -12.18 -22.98
CA ALA A 16 5.87 -12.14 -22.12
C ALA A 16 5.73 -13.21 -21.00
N SER A 17 6.76 -14.02 -20.79
CA SER A 17 6.74 -15.02 -19.72
C SER A 17 6.63 -14.36 -18.33
N PRO A 18 6.08 -15.06 -17.31
CA PRO A 18 6.01 -14.55 -15.93
C PRO A 18 7.35 -14.05 -15.40
N LYS A 19 8.44 -14.75 -15.75
CA LYS A 19 9.81 -14.32 -15.44
C LYS A 19 10.15 -12.95 -16.06
N GLN A 20 9.83 -12.77 -17.33
CA GLN A 20 10.08 -11.50 -18.03
C GLN A 20 9.21 -10.36 -17.45
N LEU A 21 7.95 -10.66 -17.11
CA LEU A 21 7.07 -9.70 -16.45
C LEU A 21 7.62 -9.28 -15.09
N TYR A 22 8.14 -10.22 -14.29
CA TYR A 22 8.75 -9.93 -13.00
C TYR A 22 9.93 -8.96 -13.13
N PHE A 23 10.88 -9.24 -14.04
CA PHE A 23 12.05 -8.37 -14.22
C PHE A 23 11.67 -6.98 -14.76
N LYS A 24 10.64 -6.87 -15.61
CA LYS A 24 10.11 -5.57 -16.03
C LYS A 24 9.47 -4.80 -14.88
N ALA A 25 8.78 -5.49 -13.97
CA ALA A 25 8.22 -4.90 -12.77
C ALA A 25 9.33 -4.44 -11.79
N GLU A 26 10.38 -5.24 -11.65
CA GLU A 26 11.55 -4.90 -10.83
C GLU A 26 12.29 -3.68 -11.37
N ALA A 27 12.50 -3.58 -12.68
CA ALA A 27 13.09 -2.39 -13.31
C ALA A 27 12.27 -1.13 -13.01
N CYS A 28 10.91 -1.21 -13.17
CA CYS A 28 10.02 -0.12 -12.80
C CYS A 28 10.22 0.33 -11.33
N TYR A 29 10.36 -0.63 -10.42
CA TYR A 29 10.57 -0.31 -9.01
C TYR A 29 11.95 0.28 -8.73
N GLN A 30 13.01 -0.16 -9.42
CA GLN A 30 14.35 0.44 -9.29
C GLN A 30 14.32 1.91 -9.75
N GLU A 31 13.75 2.20 -10.93
CA GLU A 31 13.57 3.58 -11.41
C GLU A 31 12.79 4.47 -10.42
N LEU A 32 11.74 3.91 -9.80
CA LEU A 32 10.96 4.63 -8.79
C LEU A 32 11.81 4.94 -7.55
N LYS A 33 12.63 4.00 -7.10
CA LYS A 33 13.53 4.19 -5.94
C LYS A 33 14.57 5.30 -6.16
N GLU A 34 15.05 5.43 -7.39
CA GLU A 34 16.05 6.45 -7.78
C GLU A 34 15.44 7.83 -7.96
N SER A 35 14.12 7.97 -7.94
CA SER A 35 13.41 9.23 -8.15
C SER A 35 12.56 9.66 -6.95
N PRO A 36 13.12 10.38 -5.96
CA PRO A 36 12.35 10.92 -4.82
C PRO A 36 11.16 11.79 -5.25
N ALA A 37 11.28 12.48 -6.39
CA ALA A 37 10.19 13.29 -6.94
C ALA A 37 8.97 12.43 -7.33
N ARG A 38 9.19 11.27 -7.98
CA ARG A 38 8.13 10.34 -8.39
C ARG A 38 7.50 9.62 -7.20
N GLN A 39 8.28 9.33 -6.15
CA GLN A 39 7.78 8.66 -4.94
C GLN A 39 6.68 9.45 -4.21
N LYS A 40 6.59 10.76 -4.42
CA LYS A 40 5.52 11.62 -3.86
C LYS A 40 4.15 11.35 -4.49
N TYR A 41 4.09 10.74 -5.66
CA TYR A 41 2.86 10.54 -6.40
C TYR A 41 2.45 9.06 -6.42
N ARG A 42 1.25 8.79 -5.92
CA ARG A 42 0.64 7.46 -5.83
C ARG A 42 0.64 6.69 -7.17
N SER A 43 0.43 7.39 -8.28
CA SER A 43 0.35 6.80 -9.62
C SER A 43 1.61 6.03 -10.03
N TYR A 44 2.79 6.50 -9.67
CA TYR A 44 4.04 5.81 -9.97
C TYR A 44 4.19 4.52 -9.17
N TRP A 45 3.78 4.51 -7.88
CA TRP A 45 3.73 3.30 -7.07
C TRP A 45 2.76 2.29 -7.66
N LYS A 46 1.53 2.72 -7.97
CA LYS A 46 0.51 1.85 -8.57
C LYS A 46 0.96 1.24 -9.88
N ASN A 47 1.60 2.00 -10.77
CA ASN A 47 2.12 1.47 -12.03
C ASN A 47 3.11 0.29 -11.80
N CYS A 48 4.01 0.38 -10.82
CA CYS A 48 4.94 -0.70 -10.50
C CYS A 48 4.23 -1.87 -9.80
N ILE A 49 3.27 -1.58 -8.89
CA ILE A 49 2.45 -2.58 -8.22
C ILE A 49 1.68 -3.41 -9.25
N ASP A 50 0.95 -2.77 -10.16
CA ASP A 50 0.14 -3.43 -11.18
C ASP A 50 1.00 -4.34 -12.10
N ARG A 51 2.26 -3.97 -12.35
CA ARG A 51 3.20 -4.85 -13.07
C ARG A 51 3.56 -6.10 -12.29
N PHE A 52 3.73 -6.03 -10.97
CA PHE A 52 3.98 -7.19 -10.14
C PHE A 52 2.73 -8.08 -10.00
N GLU A 53 1.54 -7.49 -9.92
CA GLU A 53 0.26 -8.21 -9.87
C GLU A 53 0.05 -9.04 -11.16
N ARG A 54 0.37 -8.48 -12.32
CA ARG A 54 0.34 -9.20 -13.62
C ARG A 54 1.23 -10.42 -13.67
N VAL A 55 2.29 -10.50 -12.87
CA VAL A 55 3.14 -11.72 -12.80
C VAL A 55 2.34 -12.89 -12.25
N HIS A 56 1.55 -12.64 -11.21
CA HIS A 56 0.66 -13.63 -10.61
C HIS A 56 -0.52 -13.95 -11.55
N GLU A 57 -1.13 -12.94 -12.15
CA GLU A 57 -2.25 -13.12 -13.10
C GLU A 57 -1.87 -13.96 -14.31
N ALA A 58 -0.64 -13.83 -14.81
CA ALA A 58 -0.16 -14.55 -15.98
C ALA A 58 0.06 -16.04 -15.73
N ASP A 59 0.40 -16.43 -14.49
CA ASP A 59 0.63 -17.83 -14.12
C ASP A 59 0.50 -17.97 -12.59
N PRO A 60 -0.73 -18.11 -12.07
CA PRO A 60 -0.99 -18.14 -10.63
C PRO A 60 -0.31 -19.31 -9.89
N ASP A 61 -0.15 -20.45 -10.56
CA ASP A 61 0.46 -21.65 -9.99
C ASP A 61 1.96 -21.74 -10.26
N GLY A 62 2.49 -20.80 -11.02
CA GLY A 62 3.87 -20.81 -11.46
C GLY A 62 4.88 -20.34 -10.41
N PRO A 63 6.16 -20.59 -10.67
CA PRO A 63 7.23 -20.32 -9.70
C PRO A 63 7.46 -18.82 -9.41
N TRP A 64 6.91 -17.92 -10.26
CA TRP A 64 7.04 -16.46 -10.09
C TRP A 64 5.84 -15.80 -9.42
N ALA A 65 4.71 -16.51 -9.28
CA ALA A 65 3.46 -15.97 -8.73
C ALA A 65 3.64 -15.41 -7.30
N ALA A 66 4.20 -16.23 -6.41
CA ALA A 66 4.49 -15.82 -5.04
C ALA A 66 5.44 -14.63 -4.94
N ALA A 67 6.42 -14.54 -5.87
CA ALA A 67 7.35 -13.43 -5.95
C ALA A 67 6.63 -12.13 -6.35
N GLY A 68 5.76 -12.19 -7.36
CA GLY A 68 4.96 -11.07 -7.83
C GLY A 68 4.08 -10.52 -6.71
N LEU A 69 3.26 -11.37 -6.08
CA LEU A 69 2.40 -10.97 -4.96
C LEU A 69 3.20 -10.41 -3.76
N TYR A 70 4.30 -11.05 -3.39
CA TYR A 70 5.14 -10.54 -2.30
C TYR A 70 5.65 -9.14 -2.60
N MET A 71 6.08 -8.87 -3.84
CA MET A 71 6.60 -7.56 -4.22
C MET A 71 5.48 -6.52 -4.31
N SER A 72 4.28 -6.85 -4.81
CA SER A 72 3.14 -5.93 -4.80
C SER A 72 2.77 -5.51 -3.38
N ALA A 73 2.64 -6.47 -2.44
CA ALA A 73 2.40 -6.19 -1.03
C ALA A 73 3.48 -5.28 -0.41
N ARG A 74 4.75 -5.55 -0.73
CA ARG A 74 5.88 -4.74 -0.27
C ARG A 74 5.81 -3.30 -0.78
N LEU A 75 5.37 -3.09 -2.01
CA LEU A 75 5.22 -1.76 -2.57
C LEU A 75 4.03 -1.02 -1.96
N TYR A 76 2.90 -1.68 -1.71
CA TYR A 76 1.79 -1.10 -0.95
C TYR A 76 2.25 -0.63 0.44
N ALA A 77 2.98 -1.48 1.17
CA ALA A 77 3.51 -1.11 2.49
C ALA A 77 4.49 0.08 2.43
N LYS A 78 5.30 0.19 1.37
CA LYS A 78 6.19 1.35 1.17
C LYS A 78 5.44 2.61 0.74
N MET A 79 4.43 2.48 -0.11
CA MET A 79 3.60 3.59 -0.55
C MET A 79 2.88 4.25 0.64
N TYR A 80 2.50 3.49 1.65
CA TYR A 80 1.90 4.00 2.89
C TYR A 80 2.75 5.09 3.55
N ALA A 81 4.09 4.99 3.51
CA ALA A 81 4.98 6.01 4.09
C ALA A 81 4.82 7.40 3.43
N HIS A 82 4.24 7.47 2.24
CA HIS A 82 3.99 8.71 1.50
C HIS A 82 2.51 9.09 1.45
N SER A 83 1.61 8.08 1.42
CA SER A 83 0.16 8.29 1.29
C SER A 83 -0.55 8.43 2.63
N TYR A 84 -0.01 7.83 3.70
CA TYR A 84 -0.66 7.65 4.99
C TYR A 84 -2.06 7.02 4.91
N SER A 85 -2.38 6.36 3.79
CA SER A 85 -3.67 5.71 3.58
C SER A 85 -3.68 4.33 4.24
N ASP A 86 -4.52 4.16 5.25
CA ASP A 86 -4.69 2.88 5.95
C ASP A 86 -5.08 1.75 5.00
N LYS A 87 -5.77 2.07 3.90
CA LYS A 87 -6.12 1.13 2.85
C LYS A 87 -4.89 0.46 2.22
N ASP A 88 -3.78 1.18 2.08
CA ASP A 88 -2.56 0.62 1.51
C ASP A 88 -1.95 -0.44 2.42
N ILE A 89 -1.92 -0.20 3.73
CA ILE A 89 -1.46 -1.19 4.72
C ILE A 89 -2.42 -2.38 4.81
N GLN A 90 -3.73 -2.16 4.77
CA GLN A 90 -4.71 -3.23 4.76
C GLN A 90 -4.56 -4.11 3.52
N THR A 91 -4.36 -3.50 2.34
CA THR A 91 -4.10 -4.22 1.09
C THR A 91 -2.78 -5.00 1.17
N ALA A 92 -1.70 -4.39 1.65
CA ALA A 92 -0.43 -5.09 1.86
C ALA A 92 -0.58 -6.31 2.79
N ARG A 93 -1.35 -6.14 3.88
CA ARG A 93 -1.64 -7.20 4.85
C ARG A 93 -2.41 -8.37 4.21
N ALA A 94 -3.44 -8.06 3.44
CA ALA A 94 -4.25 -9.06 2.72
C ALA A 94 -3.40 -9.86 1.72
N ILE A 95 -2.57 -9.19 0.94
CA ILE A 95 -1.70 -9.85 -0.06
C ILE A 95 -0.61 -10.68 0.63
N TYR A 96 0.02 -10.21 1.71
CA TYR A 96 0.97 -11.05 2.47
C TYR A 96 0.30 -12.29 3.05
N ALA A 97 -0.92 -12.16 3.58
CA ALA A 97 -1.71 -13.30 4.07
C ALA A 97 -2.02 -14.28 2.94
N GLN A 98 -2.33 -13.78 1.74
CA GLN A 98 -2.53 -14.59 0.55
C GLN A 98 -1.25 -15.38 0.19
N VAL A 99 -0.09 -14.75 0.14
CA VAL A 99 1.19 -15.45 -0.12
C VAL A 99 1.45 -16.56 0.90
N ILE A 100 1.13 -16.32 2.18
CA ILE A 100 1.33 -17.32 3.25
C ILE A 100 0.40 -18.52 3.09
N ARG A 101 -0.86 -18.30 2.67
CA ARG A 101 -1.89 -19.31 2.51
C ARG A 101 -1.71 -20.11 1.23
N ASP A 102 -1.52 -19.42 0.09
CA ASP A 102 -1.62 -20.02 -1.24
C ASP A 102 -0.27 -20.60 -1.73
N TYR A 103 0.86 -20.16 -1.13
CA TYR A 103 2.20 -20.62 -1.53
C TYR A 103 3.00 -21.17 -0.34
N PRO A 104 2.54 -22.29 0.28
CA PRO A 104 3.13 -22.82 1.52
C PRO A 104 4.59 -23.25 1.37
N ASP A 105 5.01 -23.70 0.19
CA ASP A 105 6.36 -24.20 -0.07
C ASP A 105 7.31 -23.14 -0.65
N SER A 106 6.80 -21.94 -0.92
CA SER A 106 7.61 -20.85 -1.47
C SER A 106 8.52 -20.23 -0.40
N GLN A 107 9.74 -19.86 -0.82
CA GLN A 107 10.64 -19.04 0.02
C GLN A 107 9.98 -17.71 0.45
N TYR A 108 9.01 -17.20 -0.33
CA TYR A 108 8.30 -15.96 -0.05
C TYR A 108 7.31 -16.09 1.11
N ARG A 109 6.85 -17.30 1.46
CA ARG A 109 6.02 -17.53 2.66
C ARG A 109 6.67 -17.00 3.93
N ARG A 110 7.92 -17.37 4.18
CA ARG A 110 8.67 -16.90 5.36
C ARG A 110 8.92 -15.39 5.32
N ARG A 111 9.21 -14.86 4.14
CA ARG A 111 9.43 -13.42 3.95
C ARG A 111 8.13 -12.63 4.18
N ALA A 112 7.00 -13.11 3.66
CA ALA A 112 5.68 -12.51 3.84
C ALA A 112 5.26 -12.50 5.31
N ARG A 113 5.45 -13.61 6.05
CA ARG A 113 5.17 -13.67 7.49
C ARG A 113 5.94 -12.61 8.27
N ARG A 114 7.25 -12.52 8.08
CA ARG A 114 8.09 -11.51 8.74
C ARG A 114 7.72 -10.07 8.34
N ALA A 115 7.30 -9.87 7.10
CA ALA A 115 6.85 -8.56 6.64
C ALA A 115 5.51 -8.19 7.26
N LEU A 116 4.57 -9.13 7.34
CA LEU A 116 3.25 -8.96 7.96
C LEU A 116 3.35 -8.56 9.44
N GLU A 117 4.26 -9.20 10.18
CA GLU A 117 4.53 -8.91 11.61
C GLU A 117 5.07 -7.48 11.82
N LYS A 118 5.76 -6.93 10.81
CA LYS A 118 6.36 -5.59 10.87
C LYS A 118 5.44 -4.49 10.36
N LEU A 119 4.28 -4.82 9.79
CA LEU A 119 3.35 -3.79 9.32
C LEU A 119 2.78 -3.01 10.50
N PRO A 120 2.66 -1.67 10.38
CA PRO A 120 2.07 -0.85 11.43
C PRO A 120 0.62 -1.26 11.69
N ASP A 121 0.21 -1.23 12.95
CA ASP A 121 -1.20 -1.28 13.31
C ASP A 121 -1.79 0.13 13.15
N VAL A 122 -2.27 0.40 11.96
CA VAL A 122 -2.80 1.71 11.59
C VAL A 122 -4.08 2.06 12.37
N GLY A 123 -4.88 1.07 12.72
CA GLY A 123 -6.07 1.28 13.56
C GLY A 123 -5.71 1.76 14.96
N ALA A 124 -4.71 1.16 15.59
CA ALA A 124 -4.21 1.59 16.90
C ALA A 124 -3.56 2.97 16.86
N ALA A 125 -2.84 3.29 15.79
CA ALA A 125 -2.19 4.59 15.62
C ALA A 125 -3.21 5.74 15.49
N ALA A 126 -4.24 5.56 14.66
CA ALA A 126 -5.32 6.53 14.49
C ALA A 126 -6.10 6.72 15.79
N ARG A 127 -6.46 5.63 16.46
CA ARG A 127 -7.14 5.63 17.75
C ARG A 127 -6.33 6.38 18.81
N LYS A 128 -5.03 6.09 18.92
CA LYS A 128 -4.14 6.78 19.87
C LYS A 128 -4.09 8.29 19.60
N ALA A 129 -3.98 8.69 18.33
CA ALA A 129 -3.95 10.09 17.95
C ALA A 129 -5.28 10.80 18.27
N TYR A 130 -6.43 10.15 18.03
CA TYR A 130 -7.74 10.67 18.38
C TYR A 130 -7.87 10.89 19.90
N PHE A 131 -7.59 9.87 20.71
CA PHE A 131 -7.69 9.99 22.18
C PHE A 131 -6.69 10.99 22.76
N SER A 132 -5.53 11.18 22.12
CA SER A 132 -4.61 12.26 22.52
C SER A 132 -5.21 13.65 22.29
N ALA A 133 -5.86 13.86 21.14
CA ALA A 133 -6.56 15.12 20.84
C ALA A 133 -7.75 15.34 21.77
N GLU A 134 -8.53 14.30 22.06
CA GLU A 134 -9.65 14.34 23.00
C GLU A 134 -9.19 14.67 24.42
N SER A 135 -8.10 14.09 24.88
CA SER A 135 -7.50 14.42 26.19
C SER A 135 -7.06 15.87 26.28
N ALA A 136 -6.45 16.42 25.23
CA ALA A 136 -6.07 17.83 25.17
C ALA A 136 -7.30 18.76 25.22
N TYR A 137 -8.39 18.39 24.54
CA TYR A 137 -9.65 19.11 24.60
C TYR A 137 -10.28 19.06 26.01
N HIS A 138 -10.34 17.89 26.64
CA HIS A 138 -10.85 17.76 27.99
C HIS A 138 -10.02 18.54 29.02
N GLU A 139 -8.71 18.57 28.84
CA GLU A 139 -7.84 19.38 29.72
C GLU A 139 -8.10 20.88 29.54
N LEU A 140 -8.26 21.35 28.29
CA LEU A 140 -8.67 22.74 28.03
C LEU A 140 -10.01 23.10 28.73
N LYS A 141 -10.98 22.16 28.74
CA LYS A 141 -12.28 22.35 29.39
C LYS A 141 -12.19 22.48 30.91
N LYS A 142 -11.16 21.95 31.55
CA LYS A 142 -10.93 22.10 32.99
C LYS A 142 -10.33 23.46 33.39
N HIS A 143 -9.80 24.20 32.41
CA HIS A 143 -9.08 25.46 32.61
C HIS A 143 -9.81 26.65 31.99
N PRO A 144 -10.83 27.25 32.65
CA PRO A 144 -11.60 28.37 32.09
C PRO A 144 -10.73 29.58 31.71
N GLU A 145 -9.62 29.77 32.38
CA GLU A 145 -8.64 30.83 32.11
C GLU A 145 -8.00 30.67 30.73
N HIS A 146 -7.77 29.42 30.25
CA HIS A 146 -7.19 29.12 28.96
C HIS A 146 -8.24 29.22 27.84
N GLN A 147 -9.52 28.97 28.14
CA GLN A 147 -10.61 28.98 27.14
C GLN A 147 -10.84 30.38 26.55
N LYS A 148 -10.36 31.45 27.21
CA LYS A 148 -10.43 32.82 26.70
C LYS A 148 -9.52 33.08 25.50
N TYR A 149 -8.53 32.25 25.30
CA TYR A 149 -7.51 32.45 24.26
C TYR A 149 -7.72 31.51 23.07
N ARG A 150 -7.85 32.08 21.88
CA ARG A 150 -8.04 31.36 20.62
C ARG A 150 -6.93 30.32 20.33
N SER A 151 -5.71 30.59 20.78
CA SER A 151 -4.54 29.71 20.57
C SER A 151 -4.72 28.30 21.16
N TYR A 152 -5.33 28.19 22.33
CA TYR A 152 -5.58 26.90 22.98
C TYR A 152 -6.63 26.08 22.20
N TRP A 153 -7.71 26.73 21.78
CA TRP A 153 -8.73 26.09 20.93
C TRP A 153 -8.16 25.66 19.60
N LYS A 154 -7.35 26.54 18.96
CA LYS A 154 -6.70 26.21 17.70
C LYS A 154 -5.79 24.99 17.82
N ASN A 155 -5.04 24.85 18.91
CA ASN A 155 -4.20 23.68 19.15
C ASN A 155 -5.03 22.39 19.20
N CYS A 156 -6.16 22.36 19.90
CA CYS A 156 -7.05 21.21 19.94
C CYS A 156 -7.62 20.88 18.55
N ILE A 157 -8.10 21.90 17.83
CA ILE A 157 -8.61 21.73 16.45
C ILE A 157 -7.55 21.16 15.53
N ASP A 158 -6.32 21.69 15.58
CA ASP A 158 -5.21 21.21 14.73
C ASP A 158 -4.84 19.76 15.04
N GLN A 159 -4.95 19.29 16.29
CA GLN A 159 -4.74 17.91 16.66
C GLN A 159 -5.79 16.99 16.03
N PHE A 160 -7.09 17.31 16.14
CA PHE A 160 -8.16 16.55 15.50
C PHE A 160 -8.04 16.57 13.98
N ALA A 161 -7.80 17.73 13.37
CA ALA A 161 -7.56 17.86 11.94
C ALA A 161 -6.35 17.02 11.46
N SER A 162 -5.34 16.86 12.31
CA SER A 162 -4.20 15.99 12.05
C SER A 162 -4.58 14.51 11.97
N VAL A 163 -5.54 14.04 12.80
CA VAL A 163 -6.06 12.66 12.75
C VAL A 163 -6.72 12.42 11.38
N HIS A 164 -7.59 13.32 10.96
CA HIS A 164 -8.26 13.21 9.66
C HIS A 164 -7.27 13.20 8.49
N ARG A 165 -6.28 14.11 8.49
CA ARG A 165 -5.27 14.19 7.42
C ARG A 165 -4.37 12.97 7.32
N LYS A 166 -3.96 12.42 8.49
CA LYS A 166 -3.03 11.29 8.54
C LYS A 166 -3.69 9.94 8.29
N TYR A 167 -4.96 9.81 8.61
CA TYR A 167 -5.69 8.55 8.59
C TYR A 167 -7.06 8.68 7.91
N PRO A 168 -7.14 9.21 6.67
CA PRO A 168 -8.41 9.59 6.03
C PRO A 168 -9.40 8.43 5.87
N ASP A 169 -8.90 7.21 5.67
CA ASP A 169 -9.71 6.00 5.45
C ASP A 169 -10.02 5.24 6.76
N ASN A 170 -9.64 5.80 7.92
CA ASN A 170 -9.84 5.14 9.21
C ASN A 170 -11.14 5.60 9.88
N PRO A 171 -11.87 4.73 10.62
CA PRO A 171 -13.11 5.10 11.32
C PRO A 171 -12.99 6.28 12.31
N TRP A 172 -11.78 6.55 12.81
CA TRP A 172 -11.51 7.68 13.70
C TRP A 172 -11.38 9.03 12.97
N ALA A 173 -11.18 9.02 11.64
CA ALA A 173 -11.07 10.25 10.86
C ALA A 173 -12.39 11.06 10.82
N PRO A 174 -13.56 10.46 10.50
CA PRO A 174 -14.83 11.15 10.63
C PRO A 174 -15.12 11.64 12.06
N ALA A 175 -14.85 10.80 13.07
CA ALA A 175 -15.05 11.18 14.47
C ALA A 175 -14.26 12.43 14.85
N ALA A 176 -13.06 12.60 14.32
CA ALA A 176 -12.22 13.79 14.56
C ALA A 176 -12.76 15.08 13.90
N MET A 177 -13.65 14.98 12.92
CA MET A 177 -14.26 16.14 12.25
C MET A 177 -15.46 16.70 13.01
N PHE A 178 -16.06 15.91 13.92
CA PHE A 178 -17.23 16.33 14.70
C PHE A 178 -16.86 16.99 16.05
N MET A 179 -15.58 17.01 16.41
CA MET A 179 -15.05 17.64 17.64
C MET A 179 -14.59 19.08 17.39
#